data_0866fee27ff7c18ad40c6815975229f7
#
_entry.id   0866fee27ff7c18ad40c6815975229f7
#
_cell.length_a   1.000
_cell.length_b   1.000
_cell.length_c   1.000
_cell.angle_alpha   90.00
_cell.angle_beta   90.00
_cell.angle_gamma   90.00
#
_symmetry.space_group_name_H-M   'P 1'
#
loop_
_entity.id
_entity.type
_entity.pdbx_description
1 polymer ?
#
loop_
_entity_poly.entity_id
_entity_poly.type
_entity_poly.pdbx_seq_one_letter_code
_entity_poly.pdbx_strand_id
1 'polypeptide(L)'
;MLFNQTLTYISLFSGAGVGCYGLLEEGFECVATNEILEKRLNVQRINNKCKFNDGYICGDIKELETKEKILKQIEFYSKKFGNDRVDLVIATPPCQGMSVANHKKKNDEIKRNSLVVESIDLIKQIKPRFFILENVPSFYKTGCIDKNDNLLEIGSMIEQNLSSDYMLYDEIINFKNFGANSSRTRTLVIGVCKEFKDFISALEFFPDFKEEKTLKEVIGSLKPLSWGEYDSTDFYHSFRTYPKHMQEWIKDLKEGQSAFENTELNKKPHRIVDNKIVLNVFKNGDKYKRQKYDSIAPCIHTRNDQMASQTLFTLKMIECFPLES
;
A
#
# COMPACT_ATOMS: atom_id res chain seq x y z
N MET A 1 15.95 32.95 2.75
CA MET A 1 14.52 33.04 3.17
C MET A 1 13.65 32.33 2.13
N LEU A 2 13.67 31.04 2.12
CA LEU A 2 12.87 30.20 1.23
C LEU A 2 12.12 29.26 2.14
N PHE A 3 10.79 29.30 2.14
CA PHE A 3 9.85 28.43 2.86
C PHE A 3 9.19 29.00 4.12
N ASN A 4 8.44 30.11 3.91
CA ASN A 4 7.31 30.41 4.79
C ASN A 4 5.96 29.91 4.18
N GLN A 5 6.01 29.16 3.08
CA GLN A 5 4.82 28.56 2.47
C GLN A 5 4.73 27.08 2.84
N THR A 6 3.56 26.67 3.30
CA THR A 6 3.25 25.27 3.56
C THR A 6 3.35 24.49 2.24
N LEU A 7 4.09 23.38 2.23
CA LEU A 7 4.19 22.49 1.09
C LEU A 7 2.85 21.82 0.82
N THR A 8 2.54 21.64 -0.45
CA THR A 8 1.23 21.16 -0.91
C THR A 8 1.34 19.87 -1.70
N TYR A 9 0.31 19.02 -1.60
CA TYR A 9 0.28 17.82 -2.41
C TYR A 9 -1.11 17.46 -2.94
N ILE A 10 -1.09 16.64 -4.00
CA ILE A 10 -2.26 15.97 -4.57
C ILE A 10 -2.06 14.46 -4.48
N SER A 11 -3.12 13.75 -4.11
CA SER A 11 -3.11 12.29 -4.01
C SER A 11 -4.09 11.67 -4.99
N LEU A 12 -3.59 10.92 -5.97
CA LEU A 12 -4.37 10.20 -6.97
C LEU A 12 -4.46 8.71 -6.61
N PHE A 13 -5.63 8.09 -6.84
CA PHE A 13 -5.92 6.70 -6.42
C PHE A 13 -5.71 6.47 -4.94
N SER A 14 -6.12 7.43 -4.15
CA SER A 14 -5.69 7.62 -2.76
C SER A 14 -6.17 6.56 -1.77
N GLY A 15 -7.08 5.66 -2.16
CA GLY A 15 -7.65 4.66 -1.27
C GLY A 15 -8.30 5.27 -0.03
N ALA A 16 -8.01 4.72 1.15
CA ALA A 16 -8.45 5.29 2.43
C ALA A 16 -7.51 6.40 2.98
N GLY A 17 -6.52 6.83 2.20
CA GLY A 17 -5.60 7.92 2.55
C GLY A 17 -4.35 7.52 3.33
N VAL A 18 -4.21 6.26 3.70
CA VAL A 18 -3.10 5.77 4.56
C VAL A 18 -1.72 6.03 3.95
N GLY A 19 -1.57 5.85 2.62
CA GLY A 19 -0.29 6.03 1.94
C GLY A 19 0.28 7.45 1.97
N CYS A 20 -0.55 8.44 2.33
CA CYS A 20 -0.14 9.85 2.41
C CYS A 20 -0.12 10.39 3.84
N TYR A 21 -0.35 9.54 4.85
CA TYR A 21 -0.44 9.99 6.24
C TYR A 21 0.87 10.65 6.69
N GLY A 22 2.02 10.11 6.34
CA GLY A 22 3.32 10.70 6.65
C GLY A 22 3.53 12.11 6.07
N LEU A 23 2.90 12.44 4.92
CA LEU A 23 2.97 13.80 4.38
C LEU A 23 2.25 14.81 5.29
N LEU A 24 1.14 14.40 5.92
CA LEU A 24 0.44 15.24 6.89
C LEU A 24 1.29 15.47 8.14
N GLU A 25 1.96 14.43 8.64
CA GLU A 25 2.87 14.52 9.80
C GLU A 25 4.07 15.44 9.51
N GLU A 26 4.56 15.47 8.28
CA GLU A 26 5.62 16.37 7.82
C GLU A 26 5.11 17.78 7.45
N GLY A 27 3.84 18.09 7.72
CA GLY A 27 3.26 19.42 7.55
C GLY A 27 2.84 19.78 6.12
N PHE A 28 2.72 18.80 5.22
CA PHE A 28 2.16 19.03 3.89
C PHE A 28 0.64 19.23 3.96
N GLU A 29 0.10 20.15 3.19
CA GLU A 29 -1.35 20.32 3.01
C GLU A 29 -1.85 19.59 1.75
N CYS A 30 -2.90 18.75 1.93
CA CYS A 30 -3.57 18.09 0.81
C CYS A 30 -4.52 19.06 0.10
N VAL A 31 -4.18 19.45 -1.13
CA VAL A 31 -5.02 20.32 -1.98
C VAL A 31 -6.20 19.55 -2.53
N ALA A 32 -5.94 18.36 -3.09
CA ALA A 32 -6.95 17.47 -3.64
C ALA A 32 -6.58 16.00 -3.46
N THR A 33 -7.58 15.18 -3.26
CA THR A 33 -7.46 13.71 -3.21
C THR A 33 -8.54 13.08 -4.11
N ASN A 34 -8.15 12.14 -4.98
CA ASN A 34 -9.07 11.45 -5.86
C ASN A 34 -9.14 9.95 -5.53
N GLU A 35 -10.33 9.44 -5.43
CA GLU A 35 -10.66 8.02 -5.26
C GLU A 35 -12.03 7.73 -5.91
N ILE A 36 -12.17 6.57 -6.52
CA ILE A 36 -13.40 6.16 -7.19
C ILE A 36 -14.51 5.74 -6.22
N LEU A 37 -14.15 5.30 -5.02
CA LEU A 37 -15.09 4.79 -4.02
C LEU A 37 -15.33 5.81 -2.89
N GLU A 38 -16.54 6.37 -2.86
CA GLU A 38 -16.96 7.37 -1.86
C GLU A 38 -16.72 6.89 -0.41
N LYS A 39 -16.95 5.62 -0.11
CA LYS A 39 -16.71 5.07 1.23
C LYS A 39 -15.26 5.21 1.70
N ARG A 40 -14.29 5.23 0.78
CA ARG A 40 -12.87 5.44 1.10
C ARG A 40 -12.57 6.92 1.33
N LEU A 41 -13.18 7.81 0.55
CA LEU A 41 -13.10 9.24 0.78
C LEU A 41 -13.71 9.64 2.12
N ASN A 42 -14.77 8.96 2.56
CA ASN A 42 -15.36 9.19 3.88
C ASN A 42 -14.37 8.90 5.01
N VAL A 43 -13.55 7.86 4.89
CA VAL A 43 -12.45 7.62 5.85
C VAL A 43 -11.45 8.76 5.83
N GLN A 44 -11.10 9.28 4.67
CA GLN A 44 -10.18 10.41 4.55
C GLN A 44 -10.78 11.71 5.13
N ARG A 45 -12.11 11.95 4.99
CA ARG A 45 -12.82 13.09 5.60
C ARG A 45 -12.80 13.01 7.13
N ILE A 46 -13.06 11.82 7.70
CA ILE A 46 -12.99 11.60 9.15
C ILE A 46 -11.60 11.92 9.68
N ASN A 47 -10.55 11.63 8.91
CA ASN A 47 -9.16 11.92 9.25
C ASN A 47 -8.69 13.33 8.81
N ASN A 48 -9.60 14.20 8.34
CA ASN A 48 -9.31 15.58 7.94
C ASN A 48 -8.13 15.72 6.97
N LYS A 49 -8.02 14.83 5.98
CA LYS A 49 -6.90 14.81 5.04
C LYS A 49 -6.78 16.08 4.21
N CYS A 50 -7.90 16.60 3.67
CA CYS A 50 -7.94 17.86 2.95
C CYS A 50 -8.51 18.97 3.84
N LYS A 51 -7.95 20.16 3.71
CA LYS A 51 -8.40 21.37 4.41
C LYS A 51 -9.80 21.81 4.00
N PHE A 52 -10.18 21.58 2.74
CA PHE A 52 -11.48 21.97 2.17
C PHE A 52 -12.24 20.76 1.68
N ASN A 53 -13.56 20.81 1.84
CA ASN A 53 -14.42 19.68 1.46
C ASN A 53 -14.39 19.39 -0.05
N ASP A 54 -14.24 20.42 -0.88
CA ASP A 54 -14.13 20.29 -2.33
C ASP A 54 -12.82 19.61 -2.79
N GLY A 55 -11.84 19.44 -1.88
CA GLY A 55 -10.63 18.66 -2.12
C GLY A 55 -10.85 17.15 -2.17
N TYR A 56 -11.99 16.63 -1.69
CA TYR A 56 -12.33 15.21 -1.74
C TYR A 56 -13.10 14.88 -3.02
N ILE A 57 -12.43 14.42 -4.04
CA ILE A 57 -12.98 14.23 -5.38
C ILE A 57 -13.29 12.76 -5.63
N CYS A 58 -14.59 12.40 -5.56
CA CYS A 58 -15.09 11.08 -5.95
C CYS A 58 -15.28 11.02 -7.47
N GLY A 59 -14.65 10.04 -8.11
CA GLY A 59 -14.85 9.84 -9.55
C GLY A 59 -13.76 8.99 -10.19
N ASP A 60 -14.09 8.45 -11.38
CA ASP A 60 -13.10 7.77 -12.21
C ASP A 60 -12.15 8.82 -12.81
N ILE A 61 -10.85 8.62 -12.62
CA ILE A 61 -9.82 9.52 -13.12
C ILE A 61 -9.78 9.63 -14.64
N LYS A 62 -10.39 8.71 -15.38
CA LYS A 62 -10.55 8.76 -16.83
C LYS A 62 -11.57 9.80 -17.27
N GLU A 63 -12.52 10.12 -16.42
CA GLU A 63 -13.57 11.07 -16.73
C GLU A 63 -13.05 12.51 -16.72
N LEU A 64 -13.40 13.27 -17.77
CA LEU A 64 -13.00 14.68 -17.90
C LEU A 64 -13.46 15.52 -16.71
N GLU A 65 -14.71 15.31 -16.26
CA GLU A 65 -15.28 16.00 -15.11
C GLU A 65 -14.45 15.81 -13.83
N THR A 66 -13.93 14.59 -13.60
CA THR A 66 -13.06 14.30 -12.44
C THR A 66 -11.77 15.09 -12.52
N LYS A 67 -11.13 15.12 -13.69
CA LYS A 67 -9.90 15.91 -13.91
C LYS A 67 -10.13 17.41 -13.74
N GLU A 68 -11.22 17.91 -14.30
CA GLU A 68 -11.60 19.33 -14.15
C GLU A 68 -11.82 19.72 -12.69
N LYS A 69 -12.44 18.86 -11.88
CA LYS A 69 -12.60 19.12 -10.43
C LYS A 69 -11.24 19.23 -9.73
N ILE A 70 -10.29 18.36 -10.09
CA ILE A 70 -8.92 18.42 -9.54
C ILE A 70 -8.28 19.76 -9.91
N LEU A 71 -8.32 20.13 -11.18
CA LEU A 71 -7.69 21.38 -11.67
C LEU A 71 -8.35 22.63 -11.08
N LYS A 72 -9.69 22.66 -10.97
CA LYS A 72 -10.43 23.73 -10.30
C LYS A 72 -10.05 23.88 -8.82
N GLN A 73 -9.85 22.77 -8.13
CA GLN A 73 -9.43 22.80 -6.73
C GLN A 73 -8.00 23.34 -6.57
N ILE A 74 -7.09 23.02 -7.50
CA ILE A 74 -5.74 23.60 -7.55
C ILE A 74 -5.81 25.12 -7.76
N GLU A 75 -6.61 25.55 -8.74
CA GLU A 75 -6.81 26.98 -9.05
C GLU A 75 -7.38 27.74 -7.85
N PHE A 76 -8.41 27.17 -7.19
CA PHE A 76 -8.98 27.74 -5.98
C PHE A 76 -7.92 27.91 -4.88
N TYR A 77 -7.11 26.87 -4.66
CA TYR A 77 -6.08 26.87 -3.63
C TYR A 77 -4.99 27.92 -3.94
N SER A 78 -4.54 27.97 -5.19
CA SER A 78 -3.57 28.95 -5.68
C SER A 78 -4.07 30.38 -5.46
N LYS A 79 -5.28 30.71 -5.86
CA LYS A 79 -5.89 32.02 -5.67
C LYS A 79 -6.04 32.40 -4.20
N LYS A 80 -6.35 31.44 -3.34
CA LYS A 80 -6.61 31.70 -1.92
C LYS A 80 -5.35 31.91 -1.09
N PHE A 81 -4.27 31.18 -1.40
CA PHE A 81 -3.07 31.15 -0.59
C PHE A 81 -1.82 31.72 -1.30
N GLY A 82 -1.96 32.12 -2.54
CA GLY A 82 -0.85 32.67 -3.34
C GLY A 82 0.17 31.63 -3.75
N ASN A 83 -0.16 30.33 -3.69
CA ASN A 83 0.72 29.28 -4.16
C ASN A 83 0.68 29.25 -5.68
N ASP A 84 1.82 29.46 -6.30
CA ASP A 84 1.95 29.47 -7.76
C ASP A 84 1.85 28.06 -8.37
N ARG A 85 2.10 27.00 -7.56
CA ARG A 85 2.25 25.64 -8.06
C ARG A 85 2.10 24.61 -6.93
N VAL A 86 1.58 23.43 -7.26
CA VAL A 86 1.57 22.27 -6.36
C VAL A 86 2.99 21.72 -6.21
N ASP A 87 3.38 21.40 -4.99
CA ASP A 87 4.72 20.85 -4.73
C ASP A 87 4.83 19.39 -5.15
N LEU A 88 3.89 18.55 -4.73
CA LEU A 88 3.97 17.09 -4.93
C LEU A 88 2.67 16.51 -5.52
N VAL A 89 2.81 15.68 -6.54
CA VAL A 89 1.76 14.73 -6.95
C VAL A 89 2.20 13.32 -6.58
N ILE A 90 1.41 12.62 -5.74
CA ILE A 90 1.59 11.20 -5.48
C ILE A 90 0.47 10.40 -6.14
N ALA A 91 0.82 9.37 -6.91
CA ALA A 91 -0.14 8.51 -7.57
C ALA A 91 0.20 7.03 -7.34
N THR A 92 -0.83 6.26 -6.97
CA THR A 92 -0.73 4.82 -6.72
C THR A 92 -1.76 4.07 -7.56
N PRO A 93 -1.63 4.08 -8.91
CA PRO A 93 -2.61 3.46 -9.80
C PRO A 93 -2.76 1.96 -9.53
N PRO A 94 -3.98 1.40 -9.70
CA PRO A 94 -4.23 -0.02 -9.38
C PRO A 94 -3.33 -0.97 -10.18
N CYS A 95 -2.76 -1.95 -9.48
CA CYS A 95 -1.84 -2.97 -10.02
C CYS A 95 -2.50 -4.32 -10.33
N GLN A 96 -3.83 -4.37 -10.51
CA GLN A 96 -4.55 -5.65 -10.59
C GLN A 96 -4.14 -6.55 -11.76
N GLY A 97 -3.61 -6.01 -12.85
CA GLY A 97 -3.01 -6.75 -13.96
C GLY A 97 -1.49 -7.00 -13.83
N MET A 98 -0.84 -6.39 -12.85
CA MET A 98 0.62 -6.41 -12.67
C MET A 98 1.08 -7.39 -11.59
N SER A 99 0.16 -7.87 -10.74
CA SER A 99 0.51 -8.73 -9.60
C SER A 99 0.92 -10.12 -10.06
N VAL A 100 2.06 -10.61 -9.57
CA VAL A 100 2.56 -11.99 -9.77
C VAL A 100 1.56 -13.05 -9.29
N ALA A 101 0.62 -12.68 -8.41
CA ALA A 101 -0.43 -13.57 -7.91
C ALA A 101 -1.54 -13.83 -8.92
N ASN A 102 -1.60 -13.10 -10.02
CA ASN A 102 -2.64 -13.26 -11.04
C ASN A 102 -2.12 -14.07 -12.24
N HIS A 103 -2.30 -15.39 -12.18
CA HIS A 103 -1.85 -16.33 -13.23
C HIS A 103 -2.77 -16.36 -14.47
N LYS A 104 -3.82 -15.53 -14.54
CA LYS A 104 -4.78 -15.49 -15.67
C LYS A 104 -4.80 -14.08 -16.28
N LYS A 105 -3.80 -13.78 -17.11
CA LYS A 105 -3.77 -12.53 -17.88
C LYS A 105 -4.92 -12.51 -18.89
N LYS A 106 -5.86 -11.56 -18.76
CA LYS A 106 -6.91 -11.27 -19.73
C LYS A 106 -6.70 -9.88 -20.33
N ASN A 107 -7.22 -9.63 -21.53
CA ASN A 107 -7.13 -8.33 -22.21
C ASN A 107 -7.62 -7.14 -21.35
N ASP A 108 -8.55 -7.35 -20.41
CA ASP A 108 -9.00 -6.33 -19.48
C ASP A 108 -7.91 -5.85 -18.48
N GLU A 109 -6.83 -6.61 -18.32
CA GLU A 109 -5.73 -6.26 -17.41
C GLU A 109 -4.84 -5.18 -18.01
N ILE A 110 -4.56 -5.26 -19.32
CA ILE A 110 -3.79 -4.25 -20.04
C ILE A 110 -4.51 -2.91 -20.00
N LYS A 111 -5.85 -2.91 -20.15
CA LYS A 111 -6.68 -1.70 -20.01
C LYS A 111 -6.64 -1.09 -18.61
N ARG A 112 -6.51 -1.91 -17.56
CA ARG A 112 -6.35 -1.41 -16.18
C ARG A 112 -4.97 -0.84 -15.91
N ASN A 113 -3.94 -1.42 -16.52
CA ASN A 113 -2.59 -0.88 -16.44
C ASN A 113 -2.49 0.52 -17.06
N SER A 114 -3.36 0.83 -18.03
CA SER A 114 -3.43 2.14 -18.69
C SER A 114 -3.91 3.28 -17.79
N LEU A 115 -4.38 2.99 -16.54
CA LEU A 115 -4.64 4.05 -15.56
C LEU A 115 -3.38 4.85 -15.15
N VAL A 116 -2.20 4.28 -15.34
CA VAL A 116 -0.94 5.04 -15.18
C VAL A 116 -0.83 6.18 -16.18
N VAL A 117 -1.36 6.01 -17.40
CA VAL A 117 -1.36 7.04 -18.45
C VAL A 117 -2.13 8.27 -17.98
N GLU A 118 -3.24 8.07 -17.25
CA GLU A 118 -4.02 9.17 -16.68
C GLU A 118 -3.24 9.94 -15.59
N SER A 119 -2.41 9.22 -14.82
CA SER A 119 -1.49 9.86 -13.86
C SER A 119 -0.44 10.70 -14.56
N ILE A 120 0.16 10.17 -15.62
CA ILE A 120 1.17 10.88 -16.42
C ILE A 120 0.58 12.15 -17.03
N ASP A 121 -0.62 12.06 -17.61
CA ASP A 121 -1.31 13.20 -18.19
C ASP A 121 -1.62 14.30 -17.17
N LEU A 122 -2.10 13.91 -15.99
CA LEU A 122 -2.35 14.88 -14.92
C LEU A 122 -1.05 15.52 -14.43
N ILE A 123 0.03 14.77 -14.29
CA ILE A 123 1.35 15.33 -13.94
C ILE A 123 1.79 16.37 -15.00
N LYS A 124 1.61 16.08 -16.30
CA LYS A 124 1.90 17.02 -17.38
C LYS A 124 1.05 18.29 -17.32
N GLN A 125 -0.22 18.19 -16.92
CA GLN A 125 -1.13 19.32 -16.81
C GLN A 125 -0.87 20.16 -15.56
N ILE A 126 -0.69 19.51 -14.41
CA ILE A 126 -0.48 20.14 -13.10
C ILE A 126 0.92 20.74 -13.01
N LYS A 127 1.92 20.11 -13.63
CA LYS A 127 3.34 20.46 -13.57
C LYS A 127 3.84 20.65 -12.13
N PRO A 128 3.67 19.66 -11.24
CA PRO A 128 4.14 19.78 -9.87
C PRO A 128 5.66 19.95 -9.81
N ARG A 129 6.20 20.45 -8.67
CA ARG A 129 7.66 20.50 -8.45
C ARG A 129 8.25 19.10 -8.39
N PHE A 130 7.50 18.17 -7.79
CA PHE A 130 7.90 16.77 -7.62
C PHE A 130 6.72 15.84 -7.89
N PHE A 131 7.01 14.60 -8.28
CA PHE A 131 5.99 13.55 -8.26
C PHE A 131 6.55 12.22 -7.79
N ILE A 132 5.67 11.38 -7.26
CA ILE A 132 5.95 10.00 -6.85
C ILE A 132 4.91 9.09 -7.47
N LEU A 133 5.37 8.05 -8.19
CA LEU A 133 4.53 6.91 -8.59
C LEU A 133 4.95 5.70 -7.76
N GLU A 134 4.01 5.06 -7.04
CA GLU A 134 4.26 3.83 -6.26
C GLU A 134 3.47 2.68 -6.84
N ASN A 135 4.13 1.53 -6.98
CA ASN A 135 3.45 0.32 -7.44
C ASN A 135 4.22 -0.97 -7.06
N VAL A 136 3.71 -2.12 -7.52
CA VAL A 136 4.36 -3.43 -7.36
C VAL A 136 5.69 -3.51 -8.11
N PRO A 137 6.61 -4.44 -7.74
CA PRO A 137 7.95 -4.52 -8.35
C PRO A 137 7.99 -4.69 -9.86
N SER A 138 6.96 -5.29 -10.46
CA SER A 138 6.89 -5.47 -11.92
C SER A 138 6.43 -4.23 -12.69
N PHE A 139 6.07 -3.14 -12.00
CA PHE A 139 5.42 -1.96 -12.57
C PHE A 139 6.11 -1.41 -13.82
N TYR A 140 7.39 -1.12 -13.71
CA TYR A 140 8.15 -0.46 -14.77
C TYR A 140 8.20 -1.24 -16.08
N LYS A 141 8.25 -2.59 -15.99
CA LYS A 141 8.32 -3.53 -17.13
C LYS A 141 6.94 -4.05 -17.55
N THR A 142 5.86 -3.54 -16.97
CA THR A 142 4.50 -3.99 -17.32
C THR A 142 3.98 -3.21 -18.51
N GLY A 143 3.29 -3.90 -19.45
CA GLY A 143 2.68 -3.27 -20.61
C GLY A 143 1.46 -2.44 -20.24
N CYS A 144 1.33 -1.28 -20.86
CA CYS A 144 0.14 -0.42 -20.85
C CYS A 144 -0.19 0.04 -22.28
N ILE A 145 -1.41 0.50 -22.49
CA ILE A 145 -1.86 1.07 -23.77
C ILE A 145 -1.90 2.60 -23.62
N ASP A 146 -1.26 3.31 -24.53
CA ASP A 146 -1.33 4.77 -24.61
C ASP A 146 -2.64 5.25 -25.22
N LYS A 147 -2.80 6.58 -25.34
CA LYS A 147 -4.01 7.19 -25.95
C LYS A 147 -4.15 6.97 -27.45
N ASN A 148 -3.10 6.49 -28.09
CA ASN A 148 -3.05 6.18 -29.54
C ASN A 148 -3.15 4.68 -29.80
N ASP A 149 -3.57 3.90 -28.78
CA ASP A 149 -3.66 2.43 -28.82
C ASP A 149 -2.31 1.69 -29.02
N ASN A 150 -1.18 2.35 -28.76
CA ASN A 150 0.12 1.69 -28.79
C ASN A 150 0.39 0.96 -27.47
N LEU A 151 0.89 -0.27 -27.57
CA LEU A 151 1.36 -1.04 -26.44
C LEU A 151 2.81 -0.67 -26.12
N LEU A 152 3.06 -0.15 -24.93
CA LEU A 152 4.37 0.26 -24.44
C LEU A 152 4.58 -0.27 -23.02
N GLU A 153 5.85 -0.41 -22.60
CA GLU A 153 6.15 -0.59 -21.19
C GLU A 153 5.89 0.71 -20.43
N ILE A 154 5.39 0.60 -19.18
CA ILE A 154 5.09 1.76 -18.33
C ILE A 154 6.33 2.64 -18.15
N GLY A 155 7.52 2.05 -17.96
CA GLY A 155 8.77 2.79 -17.88
C GLY A 155 9.01 3.65 -19.11
N SER A 156 8.89 3.08 -20.32
CA SER A 156 9.01 3.81 -21.57
C SER A 156 7.97 4.94 -21.70
N MET A 157 6.75 4.69 -21.23
CA MET A 157 5.68 5.70 -21.21
C MET A 157 6.05 6.88 -20.30
N ILE A 158 6.56 6.63 -19.11
CA ILE A 158 7.02 7.65 -18.16
C ILE A 158 8.16 8.46 -18.77
N GLU A 159 9.20 7.77 -19.28
CA GLU A 159 10.35 8.39 -19.91
C GLU A 159 9.96 9.32 -21.08
N GLN A 160 9.20 8.82 -22.04
CA GLN A 160 8.79 9.58 -23.23
C GLN A 160 7.95 10.81 -22.90
N ASN A 161 7.15 10.77 -21.83
CA ASN A 161 6.20 11.82 -21.51
C ASN A 161 6.70 12.81 -20.46
N LEU A 162 7.61 12.43 -19.57
CA LEU A 162 8.00 13.26 -18.43
C LEU A 162 9.48 13.63 -18.41
N SER A 163 10.35 12.92 -19.14
CA SER A 163 11.79 13.20 -19.10
C SER A 163 12.18 14.55 -19.70
N SER A 164 11.33 15.20 -20.51
CA SER A 164 11.58 16.58 -20.98
C SER A 164 11.60 17.59 -19.85
N ASP A 165 10.70 17.43 -18.87
CA ASP A 165 10.45 18.41 -17.81
C ASP A 165 11.02 17.97 -16.46
N TYR A 166 11.26 16.66 -16.25
CA TYR A 166 11.67 16.07 -14.99
C TYR A 166 12.97 15.28 -15.10
N MET A 167 13.77 15.34 -14.06
CA MET A 167 14.79 14.33 -13.75
C MET A 167 14.07 13.13 -13.13
N LEU A 168 14.28 11.94 -13.69
CA LEU A 168 13.58 10.71 -13.27
C LEU A 168 14.54 9.76 -12.58
N TYR A 169 14.09 9.13 -11.51
CA TYR A 169 14.78 8.03 -10.84
C TYR A 169 13.78 6.97 -10.42
N ASP A 170 14.06 5.71 -10.74
CA ASP A 170 13.22 4.59 -10.33
C ASP A 170 14.03 3.54 -9.59
N GLU A 171 13.43 2.95 -8.56
CA GLU A 171 14.05 1.90 -7.78
C GLU A 171 13.01 0.94 -7.20
N ILE A 172 13.39 -0.35 -7.12
CA ILE A 172 12.62 -1.34 -6.39
C ILE A 172 13.17 -1.42 -4.97
N ILE A 173 12.41 -0.90 -4.01
CA ILE A 173 12.79 -0.89 -2.60
C ILE A 173 11.93 -1.82 -1.76
N ASN A 174 12.49 -2.26 -0.62
CA ASN A 174 11.70 -2.88 0.44
C ASN A 174 11.59 -1.92 1.61
N PHE A 175 10.39 -1.51 1.96
CA PHE A 175 10.13 -0.51 2.99
C PHE A 175 10.70 -0.87 4.37
N LYS A 176 10.92 -2.16 4.68
CA LYS A 176 11.59 -2.58 5.92
C LYS A 176 12.97 -1.91 6.09
N ASN A 177 13.69 -1.70 4.97
CA ASN A 177 15.01 -1.10 4.95
C ASN A 177 14.99 0.42 5.20
N PHE A 178 13.80 1.00 5.30
CA PHE A 178 13.55 2.44 5.47
C PHE A 178 12.68 2.74 6.70
N GLY A 179 12.67 1.82 7.67
CA GLY A 179 12.01 1.99 8.97
C GLY A 179 10.58 1.46 9.05
N ALA A 180 10.06 0.82 7.99
CA ALA A 180 8.76 0.16 8.10
C ALA A 180 8.87 -1.14 8.91
N ASN A 181 7.86 -1.39 9.76
CA ASN A 181 7.80 -2.56 10.64
C ASN A 181 7.40 -3.87 9.90
N SER A 182 7.41 -3.86 8.58
CA SER A 182 7.05 -5.05 7.79
C SER A 182 7.74 -5.06 6.43
N SER A 183 8.01 -6.26 5.92
CA SER A 183 8.58 -6.45 4.59
C SER A 183 7.53 -6.17 3.51
N ARG A 184 7.73 -5.10 2.74
CA ARG A 184 6.88 -4.71 1.60
C ARG A 184 7.74 -4.16 0.46
N THR A 185 7.85 -4.92 -0.61
CA THR A 185 8.63 -4.51 -1.80
C THR A 185 7.76 -3.74 -2.78
N ARG A 186 8.25 -2.58 -3.25
CA ARG A 186 7.57 -1.70 -4.21
C ARG A 186 8.55 -1.04 -5.15
N THR A 187 8.08 -0.72 -6.36
CA THR A 187 8.75 0.23 -7.26
C THR A 187 8.31 1.63 -6.85
N LEU A 188 9.27 2.52 -6.68
CA LEU A 188 9.06 3.97 -6.60
C LEU A 188 9.66 4.61 -7.84
N VAL A 189 8.92 5.53 -8.46
CA VAL A 189 9.43 6.42 -9.51
C VAL A 189 9.29 7.83 -8.99
N ILE A 190 10.41 8.54 -8.89
CA ILE A 190 10.47 9.91 -8.41
C ILE A 190 10.84 10.82 -9.58
N GLY A 191 10.07 11.88 -9.77
CA GLY A 191 10.37 12.95 -10.72
C GLY A 191 10.60 14.26 -10.00
N VAL A 192 11.71 14.92 -10.34
CA VAL A 192 12.09 16.25 -9.85
C VAL A 192 12.13 17.20 -11.04
N CYS A 193 11.39 18.31 -10.97
CA CYS A 193 11.38 19.30 -12.05
C CYS A 193 12.81 19.76 -12.36
N LYS A 194 13.15 19.83 -13.65
CA LYS A 194 14.51 20.19 -14.11
C LYS A 194 14.97 21.59 -13.72
N GLU A 195 14.07 22.46 -13.30
CA GLU A 195 14.45 23.77 -12.74
C GLU A 195 15.31 23.64 -11.47
N PHE A 196 15.22 22.49 -10.77
CA PHE A 196 15.99 22.20 -9.55
C PHE A 196 17.28 21.41 -9.81
N LYS A 197 17.64 21.11 -11.08
CA LYS A 197 18.76 20.23 -11.45
C LYS A 197 20.11 20.62 -10.83
N ASP A 198 20.33 21.92 -10.58
CA ASP A 198 21.58 22.42 -10.02
C ASP A 198 21.60 22.40 -8.48
N PHE A 199 20.49 22.04 -7.84
CA PHE A 199 20.32 22.07 -6.39
C PHE A 199 20.05 20.70 -5.79
N ILE A 200 19.33 19.83 -6.50
CA ILE A 200 18.89 18.54 -5.98
C ILE A 200 18.68 17.53 -7.11
N SER A 201 19.01 16.28 -6.85
CA SER A 201 18.75 15.16 -7.76
C SER A 201 17.55 14.32 -7.29
N ALA A 202 16.92 13.58 -8.22
CA ALA A 202 15.81 12.70 -7.85
C ALA A 202 16.25 11.59 -6.88
N LEU A 203 17.51 11.19 -6.88
CA LEU A 203 18.08 10.19 -5.97
C LEU A 203 18.05 10.67 -4.50
N GLU A 204 18.25 11.98 -4.25
CA GLU A 204 18.27 12.55 -2.90
C GLU A 204 16.91 12.53 -2.21
N PHE A 205 15.83 12.24 -2.96
CA PHE A 205 14.49 12.02 -2.38
C PHE A 205 14.26 10.60 -1.88
N PHE A 206 15.18 9.67 -2.13
CA PHE A 206 15.10 8.36 -1.51
C PHE A 206 15.49 8.47 -0.04
N PRO A 207 14.74 7.81 0.87
CA PRO A 207 15.02 7.88 2.29
C PRO A 207 16.34 7.19 2.61
N ASP A 208 16.98 7.60 3.70
CA ASP A 208 18.15 6.93 4.24
C ASP A 208 17.81 5.51 4.72
N PHE A 209 18.75 4.60 4.53
CA PHE A 209 18.65 3.24 5.07
C PHE A 209 18.47 3.29 6.59
N LYS A 210 17.50 2.51 7.08
CA LYS A 210 17.28 2.28 8.52
C LYS A 210 17.31 0.79 8.79
N GLU A 211 17.92 0.42 9.91
CA GLU A 211 17.92 -0.96 10.37
C GLU A 211 16.50 -1.48 10.56
N GLU A 212 16.27 -2.69 10.08
CA GLU A 212 14.97 -3.35 10.16
C GLU A 212 14.69 -3.85 11.58
N LYS A 213 13.43 -3.77 12.00
CA LYS A 213 12.98 -4.23 13.33
C LYS A 213 12.38 -5.63 13.25
N THR A 214 12.76 -6.47 14.19
CA THR A 214 12.14 -7.79 14.36
C THR A 214 10.70 -7.68 14.87
N LEU A 215 9.92 -8.72 14.65
CA LEU A 215 8.55 -8.81 15.18
C LEU A 215 8.54 -8.64 16.72
N LYS A 216 9.53 -9.19 17.40
CA LYS A 216 9.70 -9.06 18.86
C LYS A 216 9.89 -7.61 19.31
N GLU A 217 10.67 -6.83 18.59
CA GLU A 217 10.85 -5.40 18.89
C GLU A 217 9.59 -4.59 18.67
N VAL A 218 8.78 -4.95 17.65
CA VAL A 218 7.57 -4.21 17.29
C VAL A 218 6.41 -4.51 18.22
N ILE A 219 6.14 -5.78 18.53
CA ILE A 219 4.96 -6.22 19.29
C ILE A 219 5.27 -6.95 20.59
N GLY A 220 6.55 -7.15 20.92
CA GLY A 220 6.96 -7.94 22.10
C GLY A 220 6.48 -7.38 23.43
N SER A 221 6.14 -6.10 23.51
CA SER A 221 5.58 -5.46 24.72
C SER A 221 4.07 -5.59 24.84
N LEU A 222 3.36 -6.01 23.78
CA LEU A 222 1.90 -6.14 23.82
C LEU A 222 1.49 -7.26 24.78
N LYS A 223 0.33 -7.07 25.45
CA LYS A 223 -0.27 -8.08 26.32
C LYS A 223 -0.63 -9.33 25.50
N PRO A 224 -0.35 -10.56 25.98
CA PRO A 224 -0.87 -11.78 25.39
C PRO A 224 -2.40 -11.83 25.44
N LEU A 225 -3.05 -12.28 24.37
CA LEU A 225 -4.50 -12.41 24.29
C LEU A 225 -4.90 -13.84 24.00
N SER A 226 -5.97 -14.29 24.65
CA SER A 226 -6.65 -15.57 24.38
C SER A 226 -7.66 -15.41 23.22
N TRP A 227 -8.23 -16.55 22.79
CA TRP A 227 -9.27 -16.57 21.75
C TRP A 227 -10.48 -15.71 22.13
N GLY A 228 -10.80 -14.72 21.28
CA GLY A 228 -11.91 -13.80 21.48
C GLY A 228 -11.64 -12.67 22.47
N GLU A 229 -10.45 -12.59 23.02
CA GLU A 229 -10.04 -11.53 23.93
C GLU A 229 -9.66 -10.26 23.18
N TYR A 230 -9.80 -9.12 23.84
CA TYR A 230 -9.33 -7.82 23.37
C TYR A 230 -8.65 -7.06 24.52
N ASP A 231 -7.77 -6.14 24.17
CA ASP A 231 -7.16 -5.24 25.12
C ASP A 231 -8.09 -4.03 25.34
N SER A 232 -8.49 -3.77 26.58
CA SER A 232 -9.35 -2.63 26.90
C SER A 232 -8.66 -1.28 26.73
N THR A 233 -7.34 -1.27 26.64
CA THR A 233 -6.52 -0.05 26.50
C THR A 233 -6.09 0.20 25.05
N ASP A 234 -6.21 -0.78 24.16
CA ASP A 234 -5.90 -0.67 22.74
C ASP A 234 -7.01 -1.29 21.89
N PHE A 235 -7.83 -0.44 21.29
CA PHE A 235 -8.95 -0.85 20.43
C PHE A 235 -8.55 -1.79 19.29
N TYR A 236 -7.34 -1.66 18.76
CA TYR A 236 -6.87 -2.49 17.66
C TYR A 236 -6.21 -3.79 18.11
N HIS A 237 -5.94 -3.95 19.40
CA HIS A 237 -5.33 -5.15 19.95
C HIS A 237 -6.42 -6.14 20.38
N SER A 238 -6.79 -7.04 19.47
CA SER A 238 -7.81 -8.06 19.67
C SER A 238 -7.42 -9.39 19.02
N PHE A 239 -7.86 -10.51 19.61
CA PHE A 239 -7.63 -11.83 19.07
C PHE A 239 -8.95 -12.54 18.76
N ARG A 240 -9.25 -12.65 17.45
CA ARG A 240 -10.47 -13.25 16.96
C ARG A 240 -10.60 -14.72 17.34
N THR A 241 -11.79 -15.16 17.74
CA THR A 241 -12.12 -16.59 17.89
C THR A 241 -12.33 -17.24 16.52
N TYR A 242 -11.61 -18.32 16.26
CA TYR A 242 -11.83 -19.17 15.09
C TYR A 242 -12.65 -20.42 15.47
N PRO A 243 -13.30 -21.11 14.50
CA PRO A 243 -13.93 -22.41 14.74
C PRO A 243 -12.95 -23.42 15.37
N LYS A 244 -13.42 -24.26 16.29
CA LYS A 244 -12.55 -25.18 17.05
C LYS A 244 -11.62 -26.02 16.17
N HIS A 245 -12.15 -26.58 15.06
CA HIS A 245 -11.33 -27.38 14.14
C HIS A 245 -10.17 -26.58 13.53
N MET A 246 -10.34 -25.28 13.32
CA MET A 246 -9.27 -24.41 12.81
C MET A 246 -8.27 -24.03 13.90
N GLN A 247 -8.69 -23.93 15.16
CA GLN A 247 -7.77 -23.72 16.28
C GLN A 247 -6.80 -24.91 16.40
N GLU A 248 -7.29 -26.15 16.18
CA GLU A 248 -6.46 -27.36 16.18
C GLU A 248 -5.34 -27.34 15.12
N TRP A 249 -5.52 -26.60 14.01
CA TRP A 249 -4.49 -26.53 12.98
C TRP A 249 -3.25 -25.79 13.45
N ILE A 250 -3.40 -24.82 14.37
CA ILE A 250 -2.35 -23.84 14.68
C ILE A 250 -1.87 -23.85 16.13
N LYS A 251 -2.61 -24.47 17.06
CA LYS A 251 -2.29 -24.40 18.49
C LYS A 251 -0.89 -24.91 18.84
N ASP A 252 -0.44 -25.99 18.17
CA ASP A 252 0.81 -26.68 18.47
C ASP A 252 1.96 -26.30 17.50
N LEU A 253 1.77 -25.28 16.63
CA LEU A 253 2.79 -24.90 15.66
C LEU A 253 4.01 -24.29 16.34
N LYS A 254 5.19 -24.72 15.91
CA LYS A 254 6.47 -24.07 16.26
C LYS A 254 6.67 -22.80 15.45
N GLU A 255 7.58 -21.94 15.90
CA GLU A 255 7.98 -20.76 15.15
C GLU A 255 8.42 -21.11 13.73
N GLY A 256 7.89 -20.38 12.76
CA GLY A 256 8.16 -20.62 11.35
C GLY A 256 7.41 -21.80 10.72
N GLN A 257 6.69 -22.61 11.50
CA GLN A 257 5.95 -23.78 11.01
C GLN A 257 4.59 -23.35 10.43
N SER A 258 4.22 -23.98 9.31
CA SER A 258 2.88 -23.90 8.73
C SER A 258 2.01 -25.09 9.17
N ALA A 259 0.71 -24.87 9.33
CA ALA A 259 -0.24 -25.94 9.65
C ALA A 259 -0.31 -27.05 8.56
N PHE A 260 0.14 -26.77 7.35
CA PHE A 260 0.28 -27.80 6.31
C PHE A 260 1.36 -28.84 6.63
N GLU A 261 2.31 -28.50 7.51
CA GLU A 261 3.41 -29.37 7.93
C GLU A 261 3.01 -30.31 9.09
N ASN A 262 1.82 -30.14 9.69
CA ASN A 262 1.33 -31.05 10.72
C ASN A 262 1.26 -32.49 10.18
N THR A 263 1.55 -33.46 11.02
CA THR A 263 1.52 -34.89 10.63
C THR A 263 0.10 -35.44 10.57
N GLU A 264 -0.75 -35.05 11.52
CA GLU A 264 -2.14 -35.52 11.64
C GLU A 264 -3.05 -34.82 10.62
N LEU A 265 -3.86 -35.59 9.88
CA LEU A 265 -4.73 -35.06 8.81
C LEU A 265 -5.77 -34.05 9.35
N ASN A 266 -6.33 -34.28 10.53
CA ASN A 266 -7.31 -33.41 11.17
C ASN A 266 -6.68 -32.07 11.65
N LYS A 267 -5.35 -32.03 11.82
CA LYS A 267 -4.59 -30.81 12.15
C LYS A 267 -4.05 -30.08 10.93
N LYS A 268 -4.24 -30.62 9.71
CA LYS A 268 -3.93 -29.90 8.47
C LYS A 268 -5.10 -29.03 8.02
N PRO A 269 -4.85 -27.90 7.36
CA PRO A 269 -5.92 -27.10 6.78
C PRO A 269 -6.77 -27.91 5.80
N HIS A 270 -8.05 -28.05 6.09
CA HIS A 270 -8.97 -28.88 5.34
C HIS A 270 -10.39 -28.29 5.34
N ARG A 271 -11.23 -28.83 4.48
CA ARG A 271 -12.69 -28.66 4.48
C ARG A 271 -13.37 -30.02 4.61
N ILE A 272 -14.57 -30.04 5.11
CA ILE A 272 -15.39 -31.26 5.17
C ILE A 272 -16.34 -31.23 3.97
N VAL A 273 -16.27 -32.25 3.14
CA VAL A 273 -17.18 -32.48 2.01
C VAL A 273 -17.70 -33.89 2.13
N ASP A 274 -19.03 -34.07 2.18
CA ASP A 274 -19.71 -35.37 2.35
C ASP A 274 -19.12 -36.16 3.50
N ASN A 275 -18.97 -35.54 4.67
CA ASN A 275 -18.37 -36.11 5.89
C ASN A 275 -16.93 -36.64 5.74
N LYS A 276 -16.23 -36.26 4.67
CA LYS A 276 -14.82 -36.61 4.45
C LYS A 276 -13.93 -35.39 4.54
N ILE A 277 -12.73 -35.57 5.11
CA ILE A 277 -11.69 -34.55 5.14
C ILE A 277 -11.10 -34.42 3.73
N VAL A 278 -11.21 -33.22 3.17
CA VAL A 278 -10.57 -32.83 1.91
C VAL A 278 -9.53 -31.75 2.22
N LEU A 279 -8.26 -32.09 2.12
CA LEU A 279 -7.17 -31.15 2.39
C LEU A 279 -7.21 -29.94 1.47
N ASN A 280 -6.93 -28.77 2.01
CA ASN A 280 -6.74 -27.58 1.21
C ASN A 280 -5.44 -27.71 0.39
N VAL A 281 -5.46 -27.20 -0.85
CA VAL A 281 -4.28 -27.24 -1.70
C VAL A 281 -3.22 -26.31 -1.16
N PHE A 282 -2.04 -26.83 -0.89
CA PHE A 282 -0.87 -26.06 -0.53
C PHE A 282 -0.40 -25.25 -1.75
N LYS A 283 -0.64 -23.95 -1.75
CA LYS A 283 -0.21 -23.03 -2.82
C LYS A 283 0.84 -22.04 -2.36
N ASN A 284 0.94 -21.79 -1.06
CA ASN A 284 1.84 -20.80 -0.49
C ASN A 284 2.18 -21.18 0.96
N GLY A 285 3.47 -21.36 1.26
CA GLY A 285 4.00 -21.73 2.58
C GLY A 285 3.74 -20.72 3.70
N ASP A 286 3.34 -19.51 3.34
CA ASP A 286 3.09 -18.44 4.33
C ASP A 286 1.69 -18.45 4.93
N LYS A 287 0.78 -19.31 4.41
CA LYS A 287 -0.56 -19.45 4.98
C LYS A 287 -0.54 -20.36 6.22
N TYR A 288 -1.39 -20.00 7.20
CA TYR A 288 -1.54 -20.74 8.46
C TYR A 288 -0.20 -20.96 9.17
N LYS A 289 0.67 -19.96 9.16
CA LYS A 289 2.04 -20.04 9.65
C LYS A 289 2.21 -19.25 10.94
N ARG A 290 2.88 -19.84 11.93
CA ARG A 290 3.36 -19.11 13.10
C ARG A 290 4.61 -18.33 12.72
N GLN A 291 4.60 -17.02 12.93
CA GLN A 291 5.75 -16.18 12.61
C GLN A 291 6.87 -16.37 13.64
N LYS A 292 8.10 -16.15 13.18
CA LYS A 292 9.29 -16.14 14.06
C LYS A 292 9.41 -14.76 14.72
N TYR A 293 9.64 -14.76 16.02
CA TYR A 293 9.79 -13.53 16.81
C TYR A 293 10.99 -12.70 16.36
N ASP A 294 12.10 -13.37 16.05
CA ASP A 294 13.35 -12.73 15.66
C ASP A 294 13.44 -12.50 14.15
N SER A 295 12.32 -12.52 13.44
CA SER A 295 12.23 -12.18 12.02
C SER A 295 11.35 -10.96 11.79
N ILE A 296 11.46 -10.37 10.59
CA ILE A 296 10.66 -9.23 10.18
C ILE A 296 9.28 -9.71 9.80
N ALA A 297 8.25 -9.00 10.27
CA ALA A 297 6.87 -9.30 9.92
C ALA A 297 6.63 -9.13 8.41
N PRO A 298 5.84 -10.01 7.77
CA PRO A 298 5.33 -9.75 6.44
C PRO A 298 4.33 -8.61 6.44
N CYS A 299 4.07 -8.04 5.26
CA CYS A 299 3.09 -6.97 5.09
C CYS A 299 1.69 -7.40 5.53
N ILE A 300 1.04 -6.57 6.34
CA ILE A 300 -0.35 -6.77 6.76
C ILE A 300 -1.28 -6.53 5.57
N HIS A 301 -2.15 -7.49 5.29
CA HIS A 301 -3.16 -7.40 4.25
C HIS A 301 -4.52 -6.95 4.80
N THR A 302 -5.38 -6.42 3.94
CA THR A 302 -6.75 -5.98 4.31
C THR A 302 -7.65 -7.10 4.85
N ARG A 303 -7.26 -8.36 4.67
CA ARG A 303 -7.94 -9.55 5.24
C ARG A 303 -7.09 -10.25 6.27
N ASN A 304 -6.29 -9.51 7.00
CA ASN A 304 -5.34 -10.08 7.95
C ASN A 304 -6.01 -10.77 9.15
N ASP A 305 -7.27 -10.48 9.41
CA ASP A 305 -8.12 -11.16 10.37
C ASP A 305 -8.53 -12.60 9.96
N GLN A 306 -8.28 -12.98 8.71
CA GLN A 306 -8.61 -14.32 8.20
C GLN A 306 -7.39 -15.23 8.27
N MET A 307 -7.54 -16.39 8.94
CA MET A 307 -6.47 -17.39 9.10
C MET A 307 -5.86 -17.86 7.77
N ALA A 308 -6.62 -17.79 6.67
CA ALA A 308 -6.16 -18.15 5.33
C ALA A 308 -5.43 -17.02 4.58
N SER A 309 -5.44 -15.79 5.07
CA SER A 309 -4.53 -14.76 4.59
C SER A 309 -3.13 -15.08 5.12
N GLN A 310 -2.10 -14.33 4.74
CA GLN A 310 -0.74 -14.50 5.31
C GLN A 310 -0.71 -14.12 6.79
N THR A 311 -1.59 -14.70 7.58
CA THR A 311 -1.92 -14.29 8.92
C THR A 311 -0.99 -14.88 9.91
N LEU A 312 -0.60 -14.07 10.77
CA LEU A 312 0.49 -14.15 11.64
C LEU A 312 0.00 -14.43 13.04
N PHE A 313 0.29 -15.61 13.50
CA PHE A 313 0.17 -15.91 14.91
C PHE A 313 1.54 -15.71 15.53
N THR A 314 1.63 -14.78 16.47
CA THR A 314 2.82 -14.63 17.27
C THR A 314 2.78 -15.59 18.45
N LEU A 315 3.95 -15.93 18.97
CA LEU A 315 4.05 -16.74 20.18
C LEU A 315 3.23 -16.17 21.34
N LYS A 316 3.26 -14.85 21.55
CA LYS A 316 2.51 -14.20 22.62
C LYS A 316 0.99 -14.35 22.50
N MET A 317 0.45 -14.49 21.30
CA MET A 317 -0.99 -14.70 21.10
C MET A 317 -1.43 -16.14 21.47
N ILE A 318 -0.49 -17.07 21.59
CA ILE A 318 -0.76 -18.50 21.85
C ILE A 318 -0.15 -18.99 23.19
N GLU A 319 0.81 -18.28 23.76
CA GLU A 319 1.40 -18.62 25.06
C GLU A 319 0.44 -18.52 26.26
N CYS A 320 -0.83 -18.11 26.01
CA CYS A 320 -1.89 -18.14 27.02
C CYS A 320 -2.46 -19.54 27.33
N PHE A 321 -1.97 -20.58 26.69
CA PHE A 321 -2.25 -21.94 27.14
C PHE A 321 -1.12 -22.36 28.07
N PRO A 322 -1.40 -22.51 29.37
CA PRO A 322 -0.41 -23.16 30.25
C PRO A 322 -0.14 -24.53 29.66
N LEU A 323 1.14 -24.84 29.47
CA LEU A 323 1.58 -26.22 29.42
C LEU A 323 1.23 -26.81 30.79
N GLU A 324 0.06 -27.37 30.91
CA GLU A 324 -0.20 -28.28 32.03
C GLU A 324 0.77 -29.44 31.89
N SER A 325 1.64 -29.49 32.88
CA SER A 325 2.66 -30.51 33.15
C SER A 325 2.12 -31.90 33.21
#